data_e51877d1629cad20cedb9d0d85f67c1d
#
_entry.id   e51877d1629cad20cedb9d0d85f67c1d
#
_cell.length_a   1.000
_cell.length_b   1.000
_cell.length_c   1.000
_cell.angle_alpha   90.00
_cell.angle_beta   90.00
_cell.angle_gamma   90.00
#
_symmetry.space_group_name_H-M   'P 1'
#
loop_
_entity.id
_entity.type
_entity.pdbx_description
1 polymer ?
#
loop_
_entity_poly.entity_id
_entity_poly.type
_entity_poly.pdbx_seq_one_letter_code
_entity_poly.pdbx_strand_id
1 'polypeptide(L)'
;ALIPARLNSVRFPGKALKQIDGIPMVVRVLAAARDSGVFDAVYAATDSPEIAAVCQTYGFEAVFTSHSHQNPTSRIQEAVTILEDSKSASSRKFDFYAMIGGDEPLLTPEILQNFMEQALTVITSKENVQRPFLINAMADILNDAETADPSNIKVVCRPDGTGLYISRAPIP
;
A
#
# COMPACT_ATOMS: atom_id res chain seq x y z
N ALA A 1 8.00 -1.44 2.68
CA ALA A 1 6.71 -0.91 2.16
C ALA A 1 6.87 -0.39 0.75
N LEU A 2 5.83 -0.55 -0.06
CA LEU A 2 5.75 -0.05 -1.43
C LEU A 2 4.49 0.81 -1.58
N ILE A 3 4.66 2.06 -2.01
CA ILE A 3 3.60 3.03 -2.17
C ILE A 3 3.39 3.31 -3.68
N PRO A 4 2.34 2.74 -4.30
CA PRO A 4 2.07 2.99 -5.71
C PRO A 4 1.59 4.42 -5.92
N ALA A 5 2.21 5.13 -6.85
CA ALA A 5 1.86 6.49 -7.21
C ALA A 5 1.91 6.69 -8.72
N ARG A 6 0.90 7.36 -9.28
CA ARG A 6 0.85 7.74 -10.70
C ARG A 6 0.36 9.17 -10.87
N LEU A 7 0.86 9.83 -11.92
CA LEU A 7 0.45 11.19 -12.22
C LEU A 7 -0.98 11.24 -12.82
N ASN A 8 -1.27 10.27 -13.71
CA ASN A 8 -2.54 10.19 -14.42
C ASN A 8 -3.62 9.53 -13.56
N SER A 9 -4.28 10.33 -12.73
CA SER A 9 -5.48 9.92 -11.99
C SER A 9 -6.72 10.47 -12.72
N VAL A 10 -7.64 9.59 -13.13
CA VAL A 10 -8.82 9.97 -13.93
C VAL A 10 -9.72 10.98 -13.20
N ARG A 11 -9.98 10.75 -11.91
CA ARG A 11 -10.86 11.61 -11.09
C ARG A 11 -10.17 12.87 -10.59
N PHE A 12 -8.86 12.85 -10.41
CA PHE A 12 -8.09 14.00 -9.88
C PHE A 12 -6.65 13.96 -10.43
N PRO A 13 -6.39 14.58 -11.60
CA PRO A 13 -5.07 14.59 -12.21
C PRO A 13 -4.00 15.17 -11.29
N GLY A 14 -2.84 14.54 -11.27
CA GLY A 14 -1.71 14.96 -10.43
C GLY A 14 -1.93 14.80 -8.92
N LYS A 15 -2.91 14.00 -8.49
CA LYS A 15 -3.29 13.81 -7.08
C LYS A 15 -2.08 13.53 -6.18
N ALA A 16 -1.17 12.65 -6.60
CA ALA A 16 -0.01 12.25 -5.82
C ALA A 16 0.91 13.43 -5.43
N LEU A 17 0.97 14.46 -6.28
CA LEU A 17 1.80 15.66 -6.07
C LEU A 17 1.03 16.84 -5.48
N LYS A 18 -0.28 16.73 -5.27
CA LYS A 18 -1.04 17.79 -4.61
C LYS A 18 -0.58 17.95 -3.17
N GLN A 19 -0.37 19.20 -2.80
CA GLN A 19 0.08 19.55 -1.45
C GLN A 19 -1.08 19.58 -0.47
N ILE A 20 -0.82 19.01 0.70
CA ILE A 20 -1.66 19.11 1.90
C ILE A 20 -0.75 19.70 2.97
N ASP A 21 -1.05 20.93 3.42
CA ASP A 21 -0.20 21.70 4.33
C ASP A 21 1.27 21.79 3.84
N GLY A 22 1.46 22.09 2.56
CA GLY A 22 2.79 22.27 1.98
C GLY A 22 3.58 20.98 1.68
N ILE A 23 3.02 19.79 1.96
CA ILE A 23 3.68 18.49 1.72
C ILE A 23 2.88 17.72 0.65
N PRO A 24 3.53 17.22 -0.42
CA PRO A 24 2.87 16.38 -1.42
C PRO A 24 2.23 15.14 -0.81
N MET A 25 1.03 14.77 -1.30
CA MET A 25 0.25 13.66 -0.75
C MET A 25 1.06 12.36 -0.66
N VAL A 26 1.76 11.97 -1.73
CA VAL A 26 2.59 10.76 -1.74
C VAL A 26 3.69 10.80 -0.68
N VAL A 27 4.28 11.99 -0.44
CA VAL A 27 5.33 12.17 0.57
C VAL A 27 4.78 12.00 1.97
N ARG A 28 3.55 12.45 2.25
CA ARG A 28 2.90 12.21 3.54
C ARG A 28 2.76 10.72 3.85
N VAL A 29 2.34 9.94 2.87
CA VAL A 29 2.20 8.48 3.03
C VAL A 29 3.56 7.82 3.22
N LEU A 30 4.56 8.21 2.41
CA LEU A 30 5.93 7.72 2.55
C LEU A 30 6.51 8.04 3.93
N ALA A 31 6.29 9.26 4.41
CA ALA A 31 6.74 9.69 5.74
C ALA A 31 6.06 8.89 6.85
N ALA A 32 4.74 8.72 6.80
CA ALA A 32 4.02 7.89 7.78
C ALA A 32 4.56 6.45 7.82
N ALA A 33 4.84 5.87 6.64
CA ALA A 33 5.41 4.53 6.55
C ALA A 33 6.83 4.47 7.15
N ARG A 34 7.69 5.44 6.84
CA ARG A 34 9.04 5.52 7.40
C ARG A 34 9.00 5.74 8.92
N ASP A 35 8.20 6.70 9.36
CA ASP A 35 8.16 7.14 10.76
C ASP A 35 7.47 6.11 11.67
N SER A 36 6.73 5.16 11.10
CA SER A 36 6.21 3.99 11.82
C SER A 36 7.32 3.07 12.36
N GLY A 37 8.49 3.04 11.71
CA GLY A 37 9.62 2.22 12.12
C GLY A 37 9.43 0.70 11.94
N VAL A 38 8.31 0.27 11.34
CA VAL A 38 8.01 -1.18 11.18
C VAL A 38 8.45 -1.76 9.84
N PHE A 39 8.97 -0.93 8.95
CA PHE A 39 9.44 -1.35 7.62
C PHE A 39 10.95 -1.14 7.50
N ASP A 40 11.69 -2.16 7.04
CA ASP A 40 13.12 -2.06 6.76
C ASP A 40 13.45 -1.09 5.63
N ALA A 41 12.52 -0.93 4.68
CA ALA A 41 12.64 -0.01 3.57
C ALA A 41 11.28 0.49 3.09
N VAL A 42 11.25 1.72 2.56
CA VAL A 42 10.05 2.38 2.05
C VAL A 42 10.34 2.97 0.68
N TYR A 43 9.58 2.55 -0.34
CA TYR A 43 9.76 2.99 -1.72
C TYR A 43 8.46 3.53 -2.32
N ALA A 44 8.59 4.56 -3.16
CA ALA A 44 7.54 4.90 -4.10
C ALA A 44 7.65 3.99 -5.33
N ALA A 45 6.54 3.40 -5.80
CA ALA A 45 6.50 2.67 -7.07
C ALA A 45 5.76 3.53 -8.10
N THR A 46 6.48 4.04 -9.10
CA THR A 46 5.93 5.05 -10.03
C THR A 46 6.49 4.92 -11.43
N ASP A 47 5.71 5.36 -12.42
CA ASP A 47 6.11 5.55 -13.81
C ASP A 47 6.44 7.02 -14.14
N SER A 48 6.32 7.92 -13.15
CA SER A 48 6.50 9.36 -13.35
C SER A 48 7.85 9.83 -12.83
N PRO A 49 8.73 10.37 -13.71
CA PRO A 49 9.96 11.04 -13.28
C PRO A 49 9.71 12.20 -12.31
N GLU A 50 8.58 12.91 -12.47
CA GLU A 50 8.22 14.02 -11.60
C GLU A 50 7.93 13.56 -10.17
N ILE A 51 7.16 12.46 -10.01
CA ILE A 51 6.91 11.87 -8.69
C ILE A 51 8.22 11.39 -8.07
N ALA A 52 9.07 10.70 -8.85
CA ALA A 52 10.36 10.22 -8.37
C ALA A 52 11.27 11.36 -7.90
N ALA A 53 11.36 12.45 -8.67
CA ALA A 53 12.14 13.62 -8.30
C ALA A 53 11.63 14.27 -7.00
N VAL A 54 10.31 14.38 -6.84
CA VAL A 54 9.72 14.88 -5.60
C VAL A 54 10.03 13.96 -4.43
N CYS A 55 9.85 12.64 -4.58
CA CYS A 55 10.20 11.68 -3.52
C CYS A 55 11.67 11.82 -3.11
N GLN A 56 12.58 11.93 -4.08
CA GLN A 56 14.01 12.10 -3.84
C GLN A 56 14.32 13.39 -3.06
N THR A 57 13.64 14.51 -3.36
CA THR A 57 13.80 15.79 -2.64
C THR A 57 13.48 15.62 -1.14
N TYR A 58 12.57 14.73 -0.80
CA TYR A 58 12.20 14.41 0.59
C TYR A 58 12.95 13.21 1.18
N GLY A 59 13.99 12.71 0.48
CA GLY A 59 14.84 11.62 0.96
C GLY A 59 14.24 10.22 0.80
N PHE A 60 13.28 10.03 -0.13
CA PHE A 60 12.69 8.73 -0.45
C PHE A 60 13.17 8.22 -1.80
N GLU A 61 13.40 6.92 -1.87
CA GLU A 61 13.73 6.23 -3.13
C GLU A 61 12.48 5.89 -3.93
N ALA A 62 12.62 5.86 -5.25
CA ALA A 62 11.55 5.45 -6.15
C ALA A 62 12.00 4.26 -7.01
N VAL A 63 11.13 3.26 -7.11
CA VAL A 63 11.25 2.15 -8.06
C VAL A 63 10.46 2.52 -9.32
N PHE A 64 11.16 2.62 -10.44
CA PHE A 64 10.52 2.92 -11.72
C PHE A 64 9.85 1.68 -12.29
N THR A 65 8.55 1.83 -12.58
CA THR A 65 7.70 0.78 -13.15
C THR A 65 7.10 1.22 -14.48
N SER A 66 6.60 0.28 -15.24
CA SER A 66 5.93 0.56 -16.51
C SER A 66 4.71 1.48 -16.33
N HIS A 67 4.44 2.31 -17.32
CA HIS A 67 3.22 3.12 -17.41
C HIS A 67 1.98 2.32 -17.82
N SER A 68 2.14 1.07 -18.25
CA SER A 68 1.04 0.21 -18.74
C SER A 68 0.15 -0.33 -17.63
N HIS A 69 0.53 -0.18 -16.34
CA HIS A 69 -0.25 -0.69 -15.23
C HIS A 69 -1.59 0.03 -15.06
N GLN A 70 -2.67 -0.73 -15.09
CA GLN A 70 -4.02 -0.20 -14.91
C GLN A 70 -4.46 -0.16 -13.45
N ASN A 71 -3.81 -0.93 -12.58
CA ASN A 71 -4.12 -1.02 -11.16
C ASN A 71 -2.85 -0.97 -10.29
N PRO A 72 -2.97 -0.61 -9.00
CA PRO A 72 -1.82 -0.52 -8.10
C PRO A 72 -1.14 -1.87 -7.85
N THR A 73 -1.89 -2.96 -7.79
CA THR A 73 -1.35 -4.29 -7.47
C THR A 73 -0.34 -4.77 -8.51
N SER A 74 -0.66 -4.63 -9.81
CA SER A 74 0.27 -5.01 -10.88
C SER A 74 1.54 -4.15 -10.89
N ARG A 75 1.43 -2.86 -10.52
CA ARG A 75 2.59 -1.97 -10.35
C ARG A 75 3.48 -2.44 -9.22
N ILE A 76 2.90 -2.80 -8.08
CA ILE A 76 3.66 -3.32 -6.94
C ILE A 76 4.33 -4.64 -7.29
N GLN A 77 3.67 -5.52 -8.01
CA GLN A 77 4.27 -6.78 -8.46
C GLN A 77 5.52 -6.55 -9.31
N GLU A 78 5.49 -5.60 -10.26
CA GLU A 78 6.68 -5.24 -11.05
C GLU A 78 7.75 -4.62 -10.15
N ALA A 79 7.39 -3.71 -9.25
CA ALA A 79 8.34 -3.11 -8.32
C ALA A 79 9.05 -4.16 -7.44
N VAL A 80 8.32 -5.17 -6.96
CA VAL A 80 8.91 -6.32 -6.23
C VAL A 80 9.92 -7.06 -7.12
N THR A 81 9.53 -7.39 -8.36
CA THR A 81 10.42 -8.07 -9.30
C THR A 81 11.70 -7.26 -9.54
N ILE A 82 11.59 -5.94 -9.75
CA ILE A 82 12.76 -5.07 -9.94
C ILE A 82 13.67 -5.06 -8.71
N LEU A 83 13.10 -5.00 -7.50
CA LEU A 83 13.89 -5.02 -6.25
C LEU A 83 14.59 -6.36 -6.02
N GLU A 84 13.93 -7.47 -6.35
CA GLU A 84 14.50 -8.81 -6.20
C GLU A 84 15.55 -9.13 -7.28
N ASP A 85 15.34 -8.66 -8.50
CA ASP A 85 16.27 -8.86 -9.64
C ASP A 85 17.48 -7.92 -9.60
N SER A 86 17.47 -6.89 -8.75
CA SER A 86 18.59 -5.97 -8.65
C SER A 86 19.81 -6.73 -8.13
N LYS A 87 20.72 -7.11 -9.06
CA LYS A 87 21.99 -7.79 -8.82
C LYS A 87 23.03 -6.88 -8.12
N SER A 88 22.57 -5.84 -7.46
CA SER A 88 23.40 -5.01 -6.62
C SER A 88 23.88 -5.82 -5.43
N ALA A 89 25.16 -5.70 -5.07
CA ALA A 89 25.80 -6.38 -3.95
C ALA A 89 25.17 -6.08 -2.57
N SER A 90 24.12 -5.27 -2.53
CA SER A 90 23.30 -4.93 -1.37
C SER A 90 21.83 -5.34 -1.54
N SER A 91 21.52 -6.34 -2.40
CA SER A 91 20.14 -6.81 -2.53
C SER A 91 19.66 -7.38 -1.19
N ARG A 92 18.91 -6.60 -0.45
CA ARG A 92 18.17 -7.06 0.72
C ARG A 92 17.03 -7.94 0.23
N LYS A 93 17.02 -9.20 0.61
CA LYS A 93 15.85 -10.04 0.47
C LYS A 93 14.85 -9.61 1.54
N PHE A 94 13.69 -9.20 1.10
CA PHE A 94 12.57 -8.93 2.01
C PHE A 94 11.70 -10.16 2.13
N ASP A 95 11.29 -10.49 3.35
CA ASP A 95 10.40 -11.64 3.60
C ASP A 95 8.95 -11.30 3.22
N PHE A 96 8.57 -10.02 3.34
CA PHE A 96 7.21 -9.53 3.08
C PHE A 96 7.21 -8.17 2.42
N TYR A 97 6.18 -7.92 1.63
CA TYR A 97 5.94 -6.64 0.97
C TYR A 97 4.58 -6.09 1.41
N ALA A 98 4.57 -4.89 1.96
CA ALA A 98 3.36 -4.16 2.29
C ALA A 98 3.04 -3.15 1.18
N MET A 99 1.84 -3.23 0.61
CA MET A 99 1.31 -2.20 -0.28
C MET A 99 0.50 -1.20 0.53
N ILE A 100 0.88 0.07 0.49
CA ILE A 100 0.16 1.17 1.15
C ILE A 100 -0.36 2.11 0.08
N GLY A 101 -1.66 2.41 0.10
CA GLY A 101 -2.29 3.31 -0.87
C GLY A 101 -1.64 4.69 -0.87
N GLY A 102 -1.10 5.15 -2.01
CA GLY A 102 -0.45 6.47 -2.13
C GLY A 102 -1.41 7.66 -2.03
N ASP A 103 -2.69 7.39 -1.77
CA ASP A 103 -3.78 8.36 -1.62
C ASP A 103 -4.44 8.33 -0.23
N GLU A 104 -3.72 7.87 0.77
CA GLU A 104 -4.14 7.79 2.18
C GLU A 104 -3.43 8.86 3.04
N PRO A 105 -3.69 10.16 2.81
CA PRO A 105 -2.92 11.25 3.46
C PRO A 105 -3.14 11.39 4.96
N LEU A 106 -4.16 10.73 5.50
CA LEU A 106 -4.49 10.71 6.93
C LEU A 106 -3.91 9.47 7.64
N LEU A 107 -3.19 8.62 6.92
CA LEU A 107 -2.50 7.48 7.50
C LEU A 107 -1.43 7.97 8.49
N THR A 108 -1.45 7.43 9.69
CA THR A 108 -0.48 7.77 10.74
C THR A 108 0.47 6.61 11.01
N PRO A 109 1.67 6.90 11.57
CA PRO A 109 2.60 5.85 11.98
C PRO A 109 1.98 4.81 12.91
N GLU A 110 1.13 5.25 13.86
CA GLU A 110 0.49 4.38 14.85
C GLU A 110 -0.48 3.39 14.21
N ILE A 111 -1.22 3.82 13.17
CA ILE A 111 -2.11 2.91 12.42
C ILE A 111 -1.29 1.80 11.77
N LEU A 112 -0.15 2.15 11.17
CA LEU A 112 0.74 1.16 10.55
C LEU A 112 1.39 0.23 11.58
N GLN A 113 1.80 0.75 12.73
CA GLN A 113 2.32 -0.06 13.82
C GLN A 113 1.29 -1.08 14.29
N ASN A 114 0.08 -0.63 14.59
CA ASN A 114 -1.01 -1.50 15.04
C ASN A 114 -1.37 -2.57 14.00
N PHE A 115 -1.42 -2.19 12.72
CA PHE A 115 -1.68 -3.15 11.66
C PHE A 115 -0.57 -4.20 11.54
N MET A 116 0.70 -3.77 11.55
CA MET A 116 1.83 -4.67 11.40
C MET A 116 2.00 -5.60 12.61
N GLU A 117 1.72 -5.15 13.81
CA GLU A 117 1.71 -6.01 15.01
C GLU A 117 0.73 -7.17 14.86
N GLN A 118 -0.51 -6.86 14.43
CA GLN A 118 -1.51 -7.89 14.18
C GLN A 118 -1.13 -8.79 12.99
N ALA A 119 -0.63 -8.21 11.90
CA ALA A 119 -0.20 -8.94 10.72
C ALA A 119 0.92 -9.93 11.03
N LEU A 120 1.92 -9.52 11.82
CA LEU A 120 3.03 -10.38 12.23
C LEU A 120 2.56 -11.58 13.05
N THR A 121 1.54 -11.44 13.87
CA THR A 121 0.94 -12.55 14.60
C THR A 121 0.38 -13.62 13.65
N VAL A 122 -0.27 -13.19 12.57
CA VAL A 122 -0.79 -14.09 11.53
C VAL A 122 0.34 -14.69 10.70
N ILE A 123 1.33 -13.88 10.30
CA ILE A 123 2.47 -14.29 9.48
C ILE A 123 3.31 -15.36 10.19
N THR A 124 3.56 -15.20 11.49
CA THR A 124 4.40 -16.11 12.27
C THR A 124 3.68 -17.36 12.73
N SER A 125 2.36 -17.47 12.52
CA SER A 125 1.64 -18.70 12.84
C SER A 125 2.13 -19.86 11.98
N LYS A 126 2.32 -21.04 12.60
CA LYS A 126 2.86 -22.24 11.93
C LYS A 126 2.05 -22.69 10.71
N GLU A 127 0.77 -22.36 10.66
CA GLU A 127 -0.14 -22.74 9.58
C GLU A 127 0.09 -21.94 8.30
N ASN A 128 0.63 -20.72 8.39
CA ASN A 128 0.80 -19.79 7.26
C ASN A 128 2.18 -19.86 6.59
N VAL A 129 3.18 -20.48 7.23
CA VAL A 129 4.57 -20.50 6.75
C VAL A 129 4.75 -21.22 5.40
N GLN A 130 3.80 -22.06 4.99
CA GLN A 130 3.94 -22.90 3.78
C GLN A 130 2.99 -22.51 2.63
N ARG A 131 2.18 -21.47 2.78
CA ARG A 131 1.20 -21.06 1.75
C ARG A 131 1.30 -19.57 1.46
N PRO A 132 1.18 -19.14 0.19
CA PRO A 132 1.00 -17.74 -0.12
C PRO A 132 -0.26 -17.20 0.57
N PHE A 133 -0.15 -16.05 1.20
CA PHE A 133 -1.28 -15.40 1.86
C PHE A 133 -1.24 -13.88 1.62
N LEU A 134 -2.38 -13.25 1.79
CA LEU A 134 -2.56 -11.80 1.72
C LEU A 134 -3.31 -11.36 2.98
N ILE A 135 -2.83 -10.31 3.63
CA ILE A 135 -3.48 -9.69 4.77
C ILE A 135 -3.92 -8.29 4.37
N ASN A 136 -5.21 -7.98 4.57
CA ASN A 136 -5.76 -6.65 4.38
C ASN A 136 -6.28 -6.08 5.70
N ALA A 137 -6.07 -4.78 5.90
CA ALA A 137 -6.82 -4.04 6.90
C ALA A 137 -8.30 -3.99 6.52
N MET A 138 -9.17 -4.06 7.51
CA MET A 138 -10.61 -3.84 7.37
C MET A 138 -11.13 -3.03 8.55
N ALA A 139 -12.25 -2.37 8.35
CA ALA A 139 -12.98 -1.63 9.37
C ALA A 139 -14.47 -2.00 9.34
N ASP A 140 -15.13 -1.81 10.46
CA ASP A 140 -16.56 -2.03 10.54
C ASP A 140 -17.34 -1.05 9.66
N ILE A 141 -18.41 -1.52 9.02
CA ILE A 141 -19.40 -0.69 8.37
C ILE A 141 -20.37 -0.19 9.44
N LEU A 142 -20.53 1.12 9.53
CA LEU A 142 -21.23 1.75 10.63
C LEU A 142 -22.73 2.03 10.34
N ASN A 143 -23.12 2.02 9.06
CA ASN A 143 -24.50 2.36 8.67
C ASN A 143 -24.85 1.84 7.26
N ASP A 144 -26.16 1.87 6.95
CA ASP A 144 -26.69 1.39 5.67
C ASP A 144 -26.19 2.20 4.46
N ALA A 145 -25.90 3.50 4.64
CA ALA A 145 -25.38 4.33 3.56
C ALA A 145 -23.99 3.87 3.14
N GLU A 146 -23.13 3.52 4.10
CA GLU A 146 -21.81 2.94 3.81
C GLU A 146 -21.93 1.57 3.14
N THR A 147 -22.92 0.78 3.53
CA THR A 147 -23.19 -0.52 2.88
C THR A 147 -23.61 -0.34 1.43
N ALA A 148 -24.42 0.65 1.13
CA ALA A 148 -24.91 0.92 -0.22
C ALA A 148 -23.88 1.59 -1.12
N ASP A 149 -22.87 2.29 -0.56
CA ASP A 149 -21.84 3.01 -1.33
C ASP A 149 -20.92 2.04 -2.05
N PRO A 150 -20.88 2.04 -3.41
CA PRO A 150 -19.97 1.19 -4.18
C PRO A 150 -18.50 1.60 -4.08
N SER A 151 -18.18 2.76 -3.48
CA SER A 151 -16.81 3.17 -3.19
C SER A 151 -16.22 2.35 -2.05
N ASN A 152 -17.05 1.93 -1.10
CA ASN A 152 -16.67 1.04 -0.02
C ASN A 152 -16.61 -0.40 -0.51
N ILE A 153 -15.50 -1.07 -0.28
CA ILE A 153 -15.34 -2.49 -0.57
C ILE A 153 -15.78 -3.28 0.66
N LYS A 154 -16.84 -4.08 0.50
CA LYS A 154 -17.35 -4.94 1.56
C LYS A 154 -16.60 -6.25 1.58
N VAL A 155 -16.33 -6.77 2.75
CA VAL A 155 -15.71 -8.07 2.95
C VAL A 155 -16.51 -8.87 3.97
N VAL A 156 -16.70 -10.16 3.70
CA VAL A 156 -17.24 -11.13 4.66
C VAL A 156 -16.12 -12.06 5.08
N CYS A 157 -15.95 -12.24 6.37
CA CYS A 157 -14.93 -13.09 6.97
C CYS A 157 -15.55 -14.20 7.79
N ARG A 158 -14.79 -15.27 7.98
CA ARG A 158 -15.02 -16.24 9.03
C ARG A 158 -14.69 -15.64 10.40
N PRO A 159 -15.12 -16.29 11.51
CA PRO A 159 -14.75 -15.83 12.86
C PRO A 159 -13.24 -15.76 13.12
N ASP A 160 -12.44 -16.52 12.39
CA ASP A 160 -10.97 -16.52 12.45
C ASP A 160 -10.32 -15.41 11.62
N GLY A 161 -11.12 -14.52 10.98
CA GLY A 161 -10.64 -13.45 10.13
C GLY A 161 -10.36 -13.85 8.66
N THR A 162 -10.51 -15.14 8.31
CA THR A 162 -10.31 -15.58 6.92
C THR A 162 -11.35 -14.98 5.99
N GLY A 163 -10.94 -14.24 4.96
CA GLY A 163 -11.82 -13.65 3.97
C GLY A 163 -12.55 -14.72 3.15
N LEU A 164 -13.84 -14.55 3.00
CA LEU A 164 -14.72 -15.44 2.21
C LEU A 164 -15.13 -14.81 0.89
N TYR A 165 -15.48 -13.55 0.93
CA TYR A 165 -16.01 -12.83 -0.23
C TYR A 165 -15.76 -11.33 -0.13
N ILE A 166 -15.46 -10.71 -1.26
CA ILE A 166 -15.20 -9.27 -1.37
C ILE A 166 -16.06 -8.71 -2.51
N SER A 167 -16.80 -7.61 -2.26
CA SER A 167 -17.69 -7.01 -3.22
C SER A 167 -17.79 -5.50 -3.08
N ARG A 168 -18.05 -4.79 -4.18
CA ARG A 168 -18.48 -3.39 -4.14
C ARG A 168 -19.99 -3.27 -3.99
N ALA A 169 -20.76 -4.26 -4.42
CA ALA A 169 -22.19 -4.33 -4.13
C ALA A 169 -22.42 -4.66 -2.65
N PRO A 170 -23.58 -4.30 -2.09
CA PRO A 170 -23.99 -4.79 -0.79
C PRO A 170 -23.91 -6.33 -0.74
N ILE A 171 -23.46 -6.84 0.38
CA ILE A 171 -23.46 -8.28 0.66
C ILE A 171 -24.63 -8.54 1.61
N PRO A 172 -25.51 -9.50 1.28
CA PRO A 172 -26.67 -9.81 2.08
C PRO A 172 -26.32 -10.21 3.51
#